data_e1971c68b177f7aee4805d3b2f7c8199
#
_entry.id   e1971c68b177f7aee4805d3b2f7c8199
#
_cell.length_a   1.000
_cell.length_b   1.000
_cell.length_c   1.000
_cell.angle_alpha   90.00
_cell.angle_beta   90.00
_cell.angle_gamma   90.00
#
_symmetry.space_group_name_H-M   'P 1'
#
loop_
_entity.id
_entity.type
_entity.pdbx_description
1 polymer ?
#
loop_
_entity_poly.entity_id
_entity_poly.type
_entity_poly.pdbx_seq_one_letter_code
_entity_poly.pdbx_strand_id
1 'polypeptide(L)'
;LRVSIAVLLLVLAAPAWAGPKVLARVNGVELTQVDFDQVRNEVVPVAAFHSLSPERMAYYRPKIIQRMIEWELLYQEAKRRGLEVPKKWLKKQRQKTIERLGGVGIFKRALKQWGLTERAYRRYLEKKYLVKELLRLEVKEKATVSDQEALQHYEANRGSYFRPEARRLRHILISVSPNATAEERAQRRALAEEVLKKAREGADFAELAWNYSDDPYRVKGGDLGLVHKGRLEPELEEAAFRLEVGQISGVIQSIYGYHIVKVEGRTPPEQLPFEAVKEAIKRRLRQKKEKALREALLSRLKEGAQIEVYEE
;
A
#
# COMPACT_ATOMS: atom_id res chain seq x y z
N LEU A 1 76.19 3.76 4.05
CA LEU A 1 75.30 4.92 4.39
C LEU A 1 73.86 4.41 4.56
N ARG A 2 73.37 4.27 5.77
CA ARG A 2 71.97 3.94 6.06
C ARG A 2 71.23 5.26 6.34
N VAL A 3 70.30 5.61 5.50
CA VAL A 3 69.38 6.74 5.71
C VAL A 3 68.14 6.21 6.41
N SER A 4 67.98 6.52 7.68
CA SER A 4 66.75 6.26 8.44
C SER A 4 65.73 7.32 8.11
N ILE A 5 64.63 6.93 7.46
CA ILE A 5 63.45 7.79 7.27
C ILE A 5 62.58 7.64 8.52
N ALA A 6 62.59 8.66 9.37
CA ALA A 6 61.65 8.78 10.49
C ALA A 6 60.26 9.20 9.94
N VAL A 7 59.31 8.28 9.96
CA VAL A 7 57.89 8.60 9.69
C VAL A 7 57.31 9.26 10.93
N LEU A 8 57.13 10.56 10.87
CA LEU A 8 56.43 11.35 11.87
C LEU A 8 54.93 11.13 11.74
N LEU A 9 54.36 10.26 12.58
CA LEU A 9 52.92 10.10 12.73
C LEU A 9 52.37 11.34 13.44
N LEU A 10 51.88 12.30 12.68
CA LEU A 10 51.04 13.39 13.16
C LEU A 10 49.66 12.83 13.51
N VAL A 11 49.45 12.48 14.77
CA VAL A 11 48.12 12.27 15.33
C VAL A 11 47.44 13.63 15.42
N LEU A 12 46.71 13.99 14.37
CA LEU A 12 45.80 15.10 14.43
C LEU A 12 44.63 14.71 15.35
N ALA A 13 44.65 15.21 16.59
CA ALA A 13 43.50 15.16 17.49
C ALA A 13 42.32 15.85 16.78
N ALA A 14 41.30 15.09 16.44
CA ALA A 14 40.09 15.63 15.88
C ALA A 14 39.44 16.62 16.88
N PRO A 15 39.05 17.83 16.45
CA PRO A 15 38.41 18.78 17.36
C PRO A 15 37.06 18.19 17.81
N ALA A 16 36.74 18.35 19.10
CA ALA A 16 35.53 17.86 19.78
C ALA A 16 34.23 18.56 19.39
N TRP A 17 34.12 19.01 18.15
CA TRP A 17 32.90 19.52 17.53
C TRP A 17 32.67 18.80 16.19
N ALA A 18 32.37 17.52 16.29
CA ALA A 18 31.84 16.83 15.14
C ALA A 18 30.42 17.35 14.89
N GLY A 19 30.25 18.10 13.81
CA GLY A 19 28.92 18.46 13.28
C GLY A 19 28.06 17.23 13.05
N PRO A 20 26.79 17.38 12.72
CA PRO A 20 25.92 16.23 12.47
C PRO A 20 26.54 15.32 11.39
N LYS A 21 26.51 14.01 11.63
CA LYS A 21 27.08 13.00 10.72
C LYS A 21 26.54 13.21 9.29
N VAL A 22 27.45 13.37 8.33
CA VAL A 22 27.12 13.45 6.90
C VAL A 22 26.89 12.05 6.38
N LEU A 23 25.76 11.82 5.71
CA LEU A 23 25.36 10.53 5.16
C LEU A 23 25.46 10.47 3.63
N ALA A 24 25.35 11.62 2.98
CA ALA A 24 25.55 11.75 1.53
C ALA A 24 25.92 13.19 1.19
N ARG A 25 26.46 13.39 -0.02
CA ARG A 25 26.71 14.72 -0.61
C ARG A 25 26.13 14.76 -2.02
N VAL A 26 25.43 15.83 -2.37
CA VAL A 26 24.81 16.02 -3.70
C VAL A 26 25.21 17.38 -4.23
N ASN A 27 26.01 17.43 -5.29
CA ASN A 27 26.57 18.67 -5.87
C ASN A 27 27.19 19.58 -4.82
N GLY A 28 27.99 18.99 -3.91
CA GLY A 28 28.65 19.71 -2.81
C GLY A 28 27.77 20.02 -1.59
N VAL A 29 26.46 19.76 -1.64
CA VAL A 29 25.55 19.93 -0.49
C VAL A 29 25.55 18.67 0.39
N GLU A 30 25.90 18.85 1.66
CA GLU A 30 25.91 17.77 2.65
C GLU A 30 24.50 17.43 3.14
N LEU A 31 24.17 16.15 3.11
CA LEU A 31 22.96 15.58 3.66
C LEU A 31 23.29 14.83 4.95
N THR A 32 22.70 15.25 6.04
CA THR A 32 23.09 14.82 7.38
C THR A 32 22.06 13.90 8.02
N GLN A 33 22.36 13.41 9.23
CA GLN A 33 21.39 12.67 10.04
C GLN A 33 20.08 13.46 10.27
N VAL A 34 20.14 14.78 10.34
CA VAL A 34 18.95 15.64 10.49
C VAL A 34 18.02 15.52 9.26
N ASP A 35 18.60 15.53 8.06
CA ASP A 35 17.85 15.32 6.81
C ASP A 35 17.27 13.91 6.74
N PHE A 36 18.01 12.93 7.20
CA PHE A 36 17.57 11.54 7.30
C PHE A 36 16.30 11.43 8.16
N ASP A 37 16.30 12.01 9.35
CA ASP A 37 15.18 11.95 10.27
C ASP A 37 13.94 12.68 9.73
N GLN A 38 14.11 13.74 8.93
CA GLN A 38 13.01 14.42 8.25
C GLN A 38 12.34 13.56 7.18
N VAL A 39 13.13 12.77 6.45
CA VAL A 39 12.65 11.95 5.32
C VAL A 39 12.20 10.56 5.78
N ARG A 40 12.74 10.06 6.89
CA ARG A 40 12.41 8.73 7.43
C ARG A 40 10.90 8.48 7.48
N ASN A 41 10.14 9.44 7.96
CA ASN A 41 8.69 9.32 8.11
C ASN A 41 7.92 9.22 6.78
N GLU A 42 8.55 9.51 5.66
CA GLU A 42 7.96 9.33 4.32
C GLU A 42 8.23 7.92 3.76
N VAL A 43 9.30 7.27 4.22
CA VAL A 43 9.75 5.98 3.69
C VAL A 43 9.29 4.82 4.57
N VAL A 44 9.31 5.01 5.90
CA VAL A 44 8.90 3.98 6.86
C VAL A 44 7.40 4.03 7.06
N PRO A 45 6.67 2.92 6.85
CA PRO A 45 5.23 2.87 7.13
C PRO A 45 4.92 3.14 8.60
N VAL A 46 3.85 3.89 8.89
CA VAL A 46 3.43 4.25 10.26
C VAL A 46 3.28 3.01 11.16
N ALA A 47 2.73 1.92 10.64
CA ALA A 47 2.59 0.66 11.37
C ALA A 47 3.93 0.02 11.79
N ALA A 48 5.02 0.34 11.09
CA ALA A 48 6.35 -0.16 11.39
C ALA A 48 7.10 0.67 12.45
N PHE A 49 6.63 1.88 12.78
CA PHE A 49 7.31 2.77 13.74
C PHE A 49 7.43 2.19 15.14
N HIS A 50 6.42 1.44 15.59
CA HIS A 50 6.40 0.84 16.93
C HIS A 50 7.27 -0.44 17.03
N SER A 51 7.80 -0.94 15.92
CA SER A 51 8.57 -2.17 15.83
C SER A 51 9.84 -2.04 14.98
N LEU A 52 10.45 -0.85 14.97
CA LEU A 52 11.71 -0.60 14.27
C LEU A 52 12.88 -1.21 15.06
N SER A 53 13.14 -2.50 14.81
CA SER A 53 14.39 -3.13 15.25
C SER A 53 15.58 -2.61 14.42
N PRO A 54 16.84 -2.78 14.93
CA PRO A 54 18.04 -2.43 14.17
C PRO A 54 18.08 -3.05 12.77
N GLU A 55 17.65 -4.31 12.62
CA GLU A 55 17.63 -5.03 11.34
C GLU A 55 16.62 -4.41 10.38
N ARG A 56 15.44 -4.03 10.88
CA ARG A 56 14.44 -3.31 10.06
C ARG A 56 14.93 -1.93 9.67
N MET A 57 15.63 -1.23 10.55
CA MET A 57 16.24 0.07 10.22
C MET A 57 17.31 -0.10 9.15
N ALA A 58 18.17 -1.13 9.23
CA ALA A 58 19.15 -1.44 8.19
C ALA A 58 18.50 -1.66 6.81
N TYR A 59 17.33 -2.31 6.75
CA TYR A 59 16.57 -2.46 5.49
C TYR A 59 16.03 -1.13 4.93
N TYR A 60 15.60 -0.20 5.80
CA TYR A 60 15.06 1.09 5.35
C TYR A 60 16.14 2.14 5.09
N ARG A 61 17.29 2.06 5.76
CA ARG A 61 18.36 3.07 5.69
C ARG A 61 18.77 3.44 4.25
N PRO A 62 19.12 2.51 3.35
CA PRO A 62 19.48 2.87 1.98
C PRO A 62 18.33 3.55 1.21
N LYS A 63 17.09 3.15 1.47
CA LYS A 63 15.90 3.76 0.85
C LYS A 63 15.67 5.19 1.34
N ILE A 64 15.94 5.46 2.60
CA ILE A 64 15.85 6.81 3.18
C ILE A 64 16.95 7.69 2.58
N ILE A 65 18.19 7.21 2.52
CA ILE A 65 19.32 7.94 1.92
C ILE A 65 19.04 8.24 0.44
N GLN A 66 18.57 7.26 -0.32
CA GLN A 66 18.16 7.47 -1.71
C GLN A 66 17.08 8.56 -1.82
N ARG A 67 16.10 8.54 -0.92
CA ARG A 67 15.02 9.54 -0.89
C ARG A 67 15.53 10.94 -0.55
N MET A 68 16.49 11.05 0.37
CA MET A 68 17.16 12.32 0.69
C MET A 68 17.87 12.91 -0.53
N ILE A 69 18.62 12.07 -1.26
CA ILE A 69 19.31 12.44 -2.49
C ILE A 69 18.29 12.92 -3.55
N GLU A 70 17.22 12.18 -3.78
CA GLU A 70 16.16 12.56 -4.73
C GLU A 70 15.52 13.89 -4.36
N TRP A 71 15.27 14.12 -3.07
CA TRP A 71 14.71 15.38 -2.59
C TRP A 71 15.65 16.56 -2.80
N GLU A 72 16.95 16.35 -2.59
CA GLU A 72 17.95 17.39 -2.82
C GLU A 72 18.06 17.74 -4.31
N LEU A 73 18.13 16.73 -5.18
CA LEU A 73 18.18 16.94 -6.63
C LEU A 73 16.95 17.71 -7.13
N LEU A 74 15.74 17.32 -6.70
CA LEU A 74 14.51 18.01 -7.05
C LEU A 74 14.49 19.46 -6.51
N TYR A 75 15.00 19.67 -5.30
CA TYR A 75 15.09 21.01 -4.72
C TYR A 75 16.04 21.91 -5.50
N GLN A 76 17.23 21.41 -5.84
CA GLN A 76 18.22 22.15 -6.64
C GLN A 76 17.66 22.50 -8.02
N GLU A 77 16.98 21.56 -8.66
CA GLU A 77 16.32 21.81 -9.95
C GLU A 77 15.21 22.86 -9.84
N ALA A 78 14.40 22.79 -8.79
CA ALA A 78 13.38 23.81 -8.55
C ALA A 78 14.00 25.22 -8.39
N LYS A 79 15.10 25.31 -7.66
CA LYS A 79 15.87 26.57 -7.50
C LYS A 79 16.47 27.03 -8.82
N ARG A 80 17.10 26.12 -9.59
CA ARG A 80 17.67 26.41 -10.90
C ARG A 80 16.63 27.00 -11.88
N ARG A 81 15.36 26.54 -11.75
CA ARG A 81 14.24 27.06 -12.55
C ARG A 81 13.63 28.35 -12.01
N GLY A 82 14.16 28.92 -10.95
CA GLY A 82 13.65 30.16 -10.36
C GLY A 82 12.31 30.00 -9.64
N LEU A 83 11.92 28.77 -9.24
CA LEU A 83 10.70 28.60 -8.47
C LEU A 83 10.82 29.25 -7.09
N GLU A 84 9.79 29.97 -6.69
CA GLU A 84 9.76 30.72 -5.44
C GLU A 84 8.68 30.21 -4.48
N VAL A 85 8.94 30.39 -3.19
CA VAL A 85 7.98 30.04 -2.15
C VAL A 85 7.21 31.26 -1.70
N PRO A 86 5.87 31.27 -1.80
CA PRO A 86 5.08 32.39 -1.32
C PRO A 86 5.27 32.61 0.19
N LYS A 87 5.69 33.82 0.60
CA LYS A 87 5.87 34.16 2.02
C LYS A 87 4.65 33.88 2.88
N LYS A 88 3.43 34.09 2.32
CA LYS A 88 2.15 33.81 2.96
C LYS A 88 1.97 32.31 3.24
N TRP A 89 2.44 31.45 2.34
CA TRP A 89 2.37 30.00 2.51
C TRP A 89 3.27 29.54 3.67
N LEU A 90 4.50 30.03 3.75
CA LEU A 90 5.43 29.70 4.85
C LEU A 90 4.86 30.09 6.22
N LYS A 91 4.34 31.32 6.33
CA LYS A 91 3.68 31.79 7.57
C LYS A 91 2.52 30.86 7.95
N LYS A 92 1.66 30.49 6.97
CA LYS A 92 0.52 29.61 7.20
C LYS A 92 0.94 28.20 7.64
N GLN A 93 1.99 27.62 7.03
CA GLN A 93 2.46 26.30 7.42
C GLN A 93 3.09 26.28 8.82
N ARG A 94 3.89 27.29 9.14
CA ARG A 94 4.44 27.46 10.49
C ARG A 94 3.31 27.56 11.53
N GLN A 95 2.32 28.39 11.26
CA GLN A 95 1.17 28.59 12.17
C GLN A 95 0.38 27.29 12.36
N LYS A 96 0.07 26.57 11.29
CA LYS A 96 -0.58 25.25 11.38
C LYS A 96 0.20 24.24 12.23
N THR A 97 1.53 24.27 12.16
CA THR A 97 2.35 23.37 12.99
C THR A 97 2.31 23.78 14.46
N ILE A 98 2.34 25.09 14.75
CA ILE A 98 2.21 25.62 16.12
C ILE A 98 0.86 25.21 16.72
N GLU A 99 -0.23 25.39 15.99
CA GLU A 99 -1.59 25.03 16.41
C GLU A 99 -1.70 23.52 16.68
N ARG A 100 -1.22 22.68 15.75
CA ARG A 100 -1.25 21.22 15.90
C ARG A 100 -0.46 20.73 17.11
N LEU A 101 0.61 21.41 17.48
CA LEU A 101 1.44 21.05 18.62
C LEU A 101 0.91 21.64 19.95
N GLY A 102 -0.08 22.53 19.92
CA GLY A 102 -0.65 23.13 21.11
C GLY A 102 0.03 24.42 21.56
N GLY A 103 0.72 25.15 20.65
CA GLY A 103 1.23 26.49 20.92
C GLY A 103 2.73 26.67 20.68
N VAL A 104 3.15 27.95 20.69
CA VAL A 104 4.53 28.37 20.34
C VAL A 104 5.57 27.76 21.28
N GLY A 105 5.28 27.66 22.59
CA GLY A 105 6.22 27.09 23.55
C GLY A 105 6.51 25.61 23.28
N ILE A 106 5.48 24.84 22.93
CA ILE A 106 5.64 23.42 22.58
C ILE A 106 6.35 23.27 21.24
N PHE A 107 6.03 24.12 20.26
CA PHE A 107 6.71 24.15 18.97
C PHE A 107 8.23 24.38 19.13
N LYS A 108 8.66 25.33 19.97
CA LYS A 108 10.09 25.57 20.24
C LYS A 108 10.76 24.35 20.89
N ARG A 109 10.12 23.71 21.86
CA ARG A 109 10.63 22.47 22.47
C ARG A 109 10.73 21.33 21.44
N ALA A 110 9.72 21.17 20.60
CA ALA A 110 9.74 20.17 19.54
C ALA A 110 10.88 20.40 18.53
N LEU A 111 11.12 21.63 18.12
CA LEU A 111 12.27 21.96 17.26
C LEU A 111 13.59 21.53 17.90
N LYS A 112 13.79 21.81 19.19
CA LYS A 112 14.98 21.39 19.92
C LYS A 112 15.13 19.84 19.95
N GLN A 113 14.03 19.13 20.19
CA GLN A 113 14.01 17.65 20.14
C GLN A 113 14.32 17.10 18.74
N TRP A 114 13.91 17.79 17.69
CA TRP A 114 14.21 17.43 16.31
C TRP A 114 15.61 17.87 15.84
N GLY A 115 16.40 18.49 16.70
CA GLY A 115 17.71 19.03 16.34
C GLY A 115 17.64 20.22 15.36
N LEU A 116 16.52 20.94 15.32
CA LEU A 116 16.25 22.01 14.37
C LEU A 116 16.25 23.39 15.02
N THR A 117 16.85 24.36 14.34
CA THR A 117 16.58 25.78 14.58
C THR A 117 15.32 26.22 13.81
N GLU A 118 14.70 27.35 14.18
CA GLU A 118 13.59 27.92 13.40
C GLU A 118 14.00 28.22 11.95
N ARG A 119 15.26 28.60 11.72
CA ARG A 119 15.83 28.84 10.37
C ARG A 119 15.92 27.52 9.57
N ALA A 120 16.37 26.44 10.21
CA ALA A 120 16.44 25.13 9.57
C ALA A 120 15.04 24.58 9.25
N TYR A 121 14.09 24.72 10.18
CA TYR A 121 12.70 24.36 9.96
C TYR A 121 12.05 25.14 8.79
N ARG A 122 12.33 26.45 8.71
CA ARG A 122 11.87 27.25 7.58
C ARG A 122 12.45 26.73 6.25
N ARG A 123 13.75 26.43 6.19
CA ARG A 123 14.40 25.84 5.00
C ARG A 123 13.77 24.50 4.61
N TYR A 124 13.46 23.67 5.59
CA TYR A 124 12.72 22.40 5.34
C TYR A 124 11.35 22.67 4.69
N LEU A 125 10.58 23.64 5.18
CA LEU A 125 9.31 24.02 4.57
C LEU A 125 9.48 24.57 3.15
N GLU A 126 10.51 25.38 2.91
CA GLU A 126 10.85 25.90 1.58
C GLU A 126 11.18 24.76 0.62
N LYS A 127 12.05 23.85 1.02
CA LYS A 127 12.41 22.65 0.25
C LYS A 127 11.18 21.81 -0.09
N LYS A 128 10.35 21.53 0.90
CA LYS A 128 9.10 20.78 0.74
C LYS A 128 8.14 21.42 -0.26
N TYR A 129 7.99 22.75 -0.22
CA TYR A 129 7.15 23.48 -1.17
C TYR A 129 7.71 23.38 -2.58
N LEU A 130 9.00 23.69 -2.76
CA LEU A 130 9.64 23.77 -4.07
C LEU A 130 9.67 22.41 -4.76
N VAL A 131 9.98 21.35 -4.03
CA VAL A 131 9.92 19.98 -4.56
C VAL A 131 8.50 19.63 -4.99
N LYS A 132 7.50 19.94 -4.17
CA LYS A 132 6.09 19.70 -4.52
C LYS A 132 5.67 20.49 -5.75
N GLU A 133 6.07 21.73 -5.86
CA GLU A 133 5.74 22.60 -6.99
C GLU A 133 6.42 22.15 -8.28
N LEU A 134 7.69 21.76 -8.22
CA LEU A 134 8.39 21.18 -9.36
C LEU A 134 7.69 19.89 -9.85
N LEU A 135 7.33 18.99 -8.93
CA LEU A 135 6.62 17.77 -9.28
C LEU A 135 5.19 18.05 -9.79
N ARG A 136 4.55 19.11 -9.35
CA ARG A 136 3.27 19.53 -9.92
C ARG A 136 3.42 19.91 -11.40
N LEU A 137 4.39 20.75 -11.71
CA LEU A 137 4.63 21.27 -13.06
C LEU A 137 5.17 20.20 -14.00
N GLU A 138 6.17 19.40 -13.55
CA GLU A 138 6.87 18.45 -14.40
C GLU A 138 6.21 17.09 -14.50
N VAL A 139 5.39 16.73 -13.54
CA VAL A 139 4.78 15.40 -13.46
C VAL A 139 3.26 15.50 -13.56
N LYS A 140 2.59 16.16 -12.59
CA LYS A 140 1.14 16.10 -12.50
C LYS A 140 0.42 16.81 -13.66
N GLU A 141 0.88 17.98 -14.04
CA GLU A 141 0.28 18.75 -15.16
C GLU A 141 0.57 18.11 -16.51
N LYS A 142 1.69 17.41 -16.64
CA LYS A 142 2.04 16.71 -17.88
C LYS A 142 1.38 15.31 -18.00
N ALA A 143 0.95 14.72 -16.89
CA ALA A 143 0.32 13.40 -16.85
C ALA A 143 -1.17 13.45 -17.21
N THR A 144 -1.53 14.17 -18.26
CA THR A 144 -2.90 14.22 -18.77
C THR A 144 -3.26 12.93 -19.49
N VAL A 145 -4.52 12.54 -19.41
CA VAL A 145 -5.11 11.38 -20.11
C VAL A 145 -6.39 11.83 -20.77
N SER A 146 -6.44 11.75 -22.10
CA SER A 146 -7.63 12.06 -22.87
C SER A 146 -8.67 10.94 -22.78
N ASP A 147 -9.93 11.24 -23.16
CA ASP A 147 -10.97 10.23 -23.27
C ASP A 147 -10.67 9.20 -24.34
N GLN A 148 -10.05 9.64 -25.44
CA GLN A 148 -9.62 8.75 -26.52
C GLN A 148 -8.56 7.75 -26.07
N GLU A 149 -7.58 8.19 -25.29
CA GLU A 149 -6.55 7.29 -24.72
C GLU A 149 -7.15 6.30 -23.72
N ALA A 150 -8.11 6.75 -22.91
CA ALA A 150 -8.84 5.86 -22.01
C ALA A 150 -9.69 4.83 -22.77
N LEU A 151 -10.34 5.23 -23.86
CA LEU A 151 -11.10 4.34 -24.73
C LEU A 151 -10.21 3.31 -25.42
N GLN A 152 -9.08 3.71 -25.97
CA GLN A 152 -8.10 2.79 -26.56
C GLN A 152 -7.61 1.75 -25.53
N HIS A 153 -7.34 2.19 -24.29
CA HIS A 153 -6.98 1.27 -23.23
C HIS A 153 -8.10 0.29 -22.88
N TYR A 154 -9.35 0.77 -22.82
CA TYR A 154 -10.52 -0.08 -22.59
C TYR A 154 -10.66 -1.13 -23.69
N GLU A 155 -10.62 -0.74 -24.95
CA GLU A 155 -10.76 -1.66 -26.09
C GLU A 155 -9.64 -2.71 -26.11
N ALA A 156 -8.38 -2.30 -25.87
CA ALA A 156 -7.25 -3.22 -25.79
C ALA A 156 -7.29 -4.19 -24.60
N ASN A 157 -8.12 -3.91 -23.59
CA ASN A 157 -8.19 -4.67 -22.33
C ASN A 157 -9.64 -5.04 -21.96
N ARG A 158 -10.55 -5.21 -22.93
CA ARG A 158 -11.97 -5.46 -22.67
C ARG A 158 -12.23 -6.59 -21.67
N GLY A 159 -11.46 -7.68 -21.75
CA GLY A 159 -11.57 -8.79 -20.80
C GLY A 159 -11.33 -8.42 -19.34
N SER A 160 -10.52 -7.38 -19.07
CA SER A 160 -10.29 -6.88 -17.71
C SER A 160 -11.49 -6.11 -17.13
N TYR A 161 -12.45 -5.76 -17.97
CA TYR A 161 -13.69 -5.03 -17.64
C TYR A 161 -14.92 -5.91 -17.80
N PHE A 162 -14.71 -7.21 -17.89
CA PHE A 162 -15.78 -8.19 -17.83
C PHE A 162 -16.00 -8.62 -16.38
N ARG A 163 -17.25 -8.54 -15.93
CA ARG A 163 -17.69 -9.05 -14.64
C ARG A 163 -18.24 -10.44 -14.86
N PRO A 164 -17.63 -11.49 -14.34
CA PRO A 164 -18.16 -12.83 -14.47
C PRO A 164 -19.49 -12.98 -13.70
N GLU A 165 -20.26 -14.00 -14.03
CA GLU A 165 -21.46 -14.37 -13.28
C GLU A 165 -21.11 -14.54 -11.79
N ALA A 166 -22.01 -14.06 -10.92
CA ALA A 166 -21.91 -14.23 -9.49
C ALA A 166 -23.22 -14.75 -8.90
N ARG A 167 -23.10 -15.50 -7.81
CA ARG A 167 -24.21 -15.97 -6.99
C ARG A 167 -24.08 -15.40 -5.58
N ARG A 168 -25.20 -14.93 -5.01
CA ARG A 168 -25.25 -14.70 -3.58
C ARG A 168 -25.57 -16.01 -2.91
N LEU A 169 -24.67 -16.49 -2.06
CA LEU A 169 -24.72 -17.83 -1.49
C LEU A 169 -24.77 -17.79 0.02
N ARG A 170 -25.54 -18.72 0.60
CA ARG A 170 -25.32 -19.20 1.96
C ARG A 170 -24.79 -20.62 1.93
N HIS A 171 -24.03 -20.97 2.95
CA HIS A 171 -23.29 -22.20 3.01
C HIS A 171 -23.32 -22.83 4.41
N ILE A 172 -23.46 -24.14 4.47
CA ILE A 172 -23.28 -24.96 5.67
C ILE A 172 -22.20 -25.97 5.35
N LEU A 173 -21.19 -26.07 6.22
CA LEU A 173 -20.17 -27.11 6.18
C LEU A 173 -20.31 -28.03 7.39
N ILE A 174 -20.44 -29.31 7.15
CA ILE A 174 -20.26 -30.36 8.15
C ILE A 174 -18.88 -30.95 7.91
N SER A 175 -17.89 -30.46 8.64
CA SER A 175 -16.47 -30.80 8.41
C SER A 175 -16.18 -32.27 8.72
N VAL A 176 -15.23 -32.83 7.99
CA VAL A 176 -14.74 -34.22 8.20
C VAL A 176 -13.22 -34.15 8.31
N SER A 177 -12.68 -34.71 9.38
CA SER A 177 -11.23 -34.84 9.53
C SER A 177 -10.63 -35.66 8.35
N PRO A 178 -9.48 -35.28 7.81
CA PRO A 178 -8.77 -36.07 6.81
C PRO A 178 -8.52 -37.51 7.28
N ASN A 179 -8.31 -37.70 8.59
CA ASN A 179 -8.04 -39.02 9.20
C ASN A 179 -9.31 -39.73 9.74
N ALA A 180 -10.49 -39.19 9.41
CA ALA A 180 -11.76 -39.79 9.87
C ALA A 180 -11.96 -41.22 9.34
N THR A 181 -12.46 -42.10 10.19
CA THR A 181 -12.85 -43.47 9.83
C THR A 181 -14.06 -43.47 8.89
N ALA A 182 -14.33 -44.59 8.26
CA ALA A 182 -15.52 -44.73 7.43
C ALA A 182 -16.83 -44.54 8.22
N GLU A 183 -16.87 -44.97 9.47
CA GLU A 183 -18.02 -44.79 10.35
C GLU A 183 -18.22 -43.30 10.71
N GLU A 184 -17.16 -42.59 11.09
CA GLU A 184 -17.23 -41.15 11.35
C GLU A 184 -17.69 -40.37 10.11
N ARG A 185 -17.19 -40.72 8.92
CA ARG A 185 -17.65 -40.10 7.67
C ARG A 185 -19.15 -40.36 7.42
N ALA A 186 -19.61 -41.58 7.68
CA ALA A 186 -21.03 -41.90 7.55
C ALA A 186 -21.91 -41.12 8.52
N GLN A 187 -21.48 -40.96 9.78
CA GLN A 187 -22.20 -40.18 10.78
C GLN A 187 -22.27 -38.70 10.37
N ARG A 188 -21.14 -38.12 9.90
CA ARG A 188 -21.10 -36.68 9.45
C ARG A 188 -21.95 -36.49 8.20
N ARG A 189 -22.00 -37.47 7.29
CA ARG A 189 -22.88 -37.44 6.12
C ARG A 189 -24.36 -37.49 6.53
N ALA A 190 -24.73 -38.41 7.45
CA ALA A 190 -26.09 -38.48 7.96
C ALA A 190 -26.54 -37.15 8.61
N LEU A 191 -25.65 -36.48 9.37
CA LEU A 191 -25.93 -35.15 9.92
C LEU A 191 -26.18 -34.12 8.82
N ALA A 192 -25.36 -34.13 7.75
CA ALA A 192 -25.56 -33.20 6.62
C ALA A 192 -26.91 -33.47 5.91
N GLU A 193 -27.30 -34.75 5.73
CA GLU A 193 -28.58 -35.12 5.16
C GLU A 193 -29.77 -34.71 6.04
N GLU A 194 -29.64 -34.81 7.38
CA GLU A 194 -30.63 -34.32 8.34
C GLU A 194 -30.80 -32.78 8.25
N VAL A 195 -29.69 -32.05 8.22
CA VAL A 195 -29.70 -30.59 8.08
C VAL A 195 -30.31 -30.15 6.74
N LEU A 196 -29.98 -30.85 5.66
CA LEU A 196 -30.58 -30.65 4.35
C LEU A 196 -32.08 -30.86 4.36
N LYS A 197 -32.56 -31.94 5.03
CA LYS A 197 -34.00 -32.25 5.17
C LYS A 197 -34.70 -31.08 5.88
N LYS A 198 -34.19 -30.63 7.04
CA LYS A 198 -34.74 -29.48 7.78
C LYS A 198 -34.81 -28.24 6.90
N ALA A 199 -33.73 -27.95 6.15
CA ALA A 199 -33.69 -26.78 5.26
C ALA A 199 -34.75 -26.86 4.14
N ARG A 200 -35.01 -28.05 3.59
CA ARG A 200 -36.02 -28.28 2.55
C ARG A 200 -37.45 -28.26 3.11
N GLU A 201 -37.63 -28.61 4.38
CA GLU A 201 -38.91 -28.49 5.10
C GLU A 201 -39.23 -27.07 5.54
N GLY A 202 -38.36 -26.09 5.21
CA GLY A 202 -38.62 -24.67 5.44
C GLY A 202 -37.99 -24.09 6.69
N ALA A 203 -37.13 -24.80 7.40
CA ALA A 203 -36.33 -24.22 8.50
C ALA A 203 -35.45 -23.07 7.99
N ASP A 204 -35.23 -22.06 8.83
CA ASP A 204 -34.37 -20.96 8.48
C ASP A 204 -32.92 -21.42 8.23
N PHE A 205 -32.44 -21.16 7.02
CA PHE A 205 -31.11 -21.62 6.60
C PHE A 205 -29.97 -20.93 7.40
N ALA A 206 -30.19 -19.70 7.84
CA ALA A 206 -29.21 -18.97 8.64
C ALA A 206 -29.12 -19.53 10.07
N GLU A 207 -30.26 -19.94 10.66
CA GLU A 207 -30.29 -20.63 11.94
C GLU A 207 -29.65 -22.02 11.86
N LEU A 208 -29.92 -22.76 10.77
CA LEU A 208 -29.26 -24.04 10.52
C LEU A 208 -27.75 -23.87 10.36
N ALA A 209 -27.28 -22.86 9.63
CA ALA A 209 -25.87 -22.56 9.51
C ALA A 209 -25.24 -22.20 10.84
N TRP A 210 -25.93 -21.39 11.66
CA TRP A 210 -25.46 -21.03 13.00
C TRP A 210 -25.29 -22.25 13.90
N ASN A 211 -26.25 -23.17 13.88
CA ASN A 211 -26.30 -24.30 14.79
C ASN A 211 -25.40 -25.46 14.36
N TYR A 212 -25.28 -25.72 13.05
CA TYR A 212 -24.70 -26.96 12.54
C TYR A 212 -23.41 -26.75 11.73
N SER A 213 -23.15 -25.54 11.22
CA SER A 213 -21.99 -25.32 10.35
C SER A 213 -20.69 -25.24 11.14
N ASP A 214 -19.68 -25.91 10.66
CA ASP A 214 -18.29 -25.80 11.14
C ASP A 214 -17.52 -24.68 10.43
N ASP A 215 -18.11 -24.01 9.42
CA ASP A 215 -17.50 -22.90 8.69
C ASP A 215 -17.48 -21.61 9.53
N PRO A 216 -16.41 -20.79 9.48
CA PRO A 216 -16.36 -19.49 10.18
C PRO A 216 -17.50 -18.53 9.83
N TYR A 217 -18.08 -18.61 8.62
CA TYR A 217 -19.23 -17.80 8.23
C TYR A 217 -20.54 -18.17 8.95
N ARG A 218 -20.56 -19.25 9.75
CA ARG A 218 -21.71 -19.60 10.60
C ARG A 218 -22.22 -18.42 11.44
N VAL A 219 -21.30 -17.58 11.92
CA VAL A 219 -21.64 -16.37 12.70
C VAL A 219 -22.42 -15.31 11.92
N LYS A 220 -22.46 -15.45 10.60
CA LYS A 220 -23.26 -14.63 9.68
C LYS A 220 -24.41 -15.43 9.05
N GLY A 221 -24.81 -16.55 9.70
CA GLY A 221 -25.82 -17.46 9.14
C GLY A 221 -25.39 -18.09 7.81
N GLY A 222 -24.09 -18.35 7.65
CA GLY A 222 -23.51 -18.95 6.44
C GLY A 222 -23.42 -18.00 5.23
N ASP A 223 -23.67 -16.69 5.36
CA ASP A 223 -23.66 -15.74 4.22
C ASP A 223 -22.23 -15.54 3.70
N LEU A 224 -21.94 -16.09 2.51
CA LEU A 224 -20.70 -15.89 1.76
C LEU A 224 -20.72 -14.60 0.93
N GLY A 225 -21.86 -13.91 0.84
CA GLY A 225 -22.05 -12.76 -0.03
C GLY A 225 -22.08 -13.13 -1.51
N LEU A 226 -21.63 -12.21 -2.37
CA LEU A 226 -21.52 -12.45 -3.81
C LEU A 226 -20.24 -13.21 -4.14
N VAL A 227 -20.40 -14.44 -4.63
CA VAL A 227 -19.32 -15.32 -5.05
C VAL A 227 -19.29 -15.38 -6.58
N HIS A 228 -18.19 -14.98 -7.18
CA HIS A 228 -17.96 -15.07 -8.61
C HIS A 228 -17.55 -16.48 -9.02
N LYS A 229 -17.91 -16.88 -10.24
CA LYS A 229 -17.43 -18.13 -10.84
C LYS A 229 -15.89 -18.18 -10.82
N GLY A 230 -15.32 -19.32 -10.46
CA GLY A 230 -13.87 -19.53 -10.26
C GLY A 230 -13.37 -19.25 -8.85
N ARG A 231 -14.26 -19.15 -7.84
CA ARG A 231 -13.90 -18.84 -6.44
C ARG A 231 -14.23 -19.93 -5.41
N LEU A 232 -14.97 -20.94 -5.82
CA LEU A 232 -15.31 -22.09 -4.97
C LEU A 232 -14.54 -23.33 -5.43
N GLU A 233 -14.51 -24.34 -4.56
CA GLU A 233 -14.09 -25.67 -4.97
C GLU A 233 -14.96 -26.15 -6.13
N PRO A 234 -14.38 -26.93 -7.08
CA PRO A 234 -15.09 -27.31 -8.31
C PRO A 234 -16.47 -27.94 -8.08
N GLU A 235 -16.61 -28.81 -7.07
CA GLU A 235 -17.86 -29.50 -6.76
C GLU A 235 -18.93 -28.55 -6.22
N LEU A 236 -18.52 -27.61 -5.37
CA LEU A 236 -19.40 -26.55 -4.84
C LEU A 236 -19.81 -25.58 -5.94
N GLU A 237 -18.85 -25.18 -6.77
CA GLU A 237 -19.09 -24.24 -7.86
C GLU A 237 -20.09 -24.81 -8.86
N GLU A 238 -19.87 -26.05 -9.30
CA GLU A 238 -20.76 -26.71 -10.24
C GLU A 238 -22.19 -26.79 -9.69
N ALA A 239 -22.35 -27.17 -8.42
CA ALA A 239 -23.65 -27.24 -7.79
C ALA A 239 -24.29 -25.85 -7.63
N ALA A 240 -23.55 -24.86 -7.08
CA ALA A 240 -24.06 -23.53 -6.82
C ALA A 240 -24.49 -22.78 -8.10
N PHE A 241 -23.75 -22.98 -9.21
CA PHE A 241 -24.04 -22.28 -10.47
C PHE A 241 -25.08 -22.98 -11.34
N ARG A 242 -25.49 -24.24 -11.01
CA ARG A 242 -26.64 -24.89 -11.62
C ARG A 242 -27.97 -24.51 -10.98
N LEU A 243 -27.96 -24.08 -9.71
CA LEU A 243 -29.17 -23.79 -8.95
C LEU A 243 -29.79 -22.45 -9.38
N GLU A 244 -31.12 -22.40 -9.34
CA GLU A 244 -31.83 -21.11 -9.44
C GLU A 244 -31.94 -20.43 -8.09
N VAL A 245 -32.30 -19.13 -8.11
CA VAL A 245 -32.46 -18.32 -6.88
C VAL A 245 -33.55 -18.96 -6.00
N GLY A 246 -33.26 -19.11 -4.73
CA GLY A 246 -34.10 -19.76 -3.72
C GLY A 246 -33.86 -21.27 -3.56
N GLN A 247 -33.18 -21.91 -4.49
CA GLN A 247 -32.93 -23.35 -4.41
C GLN A 247 -31.78 -23.70 -3.45
N ILE A 248 -31.86 -24.88 -2.91
CA ILE A 248 -30.87 -25.50 -2.00
C ILE A 248 -30.27 -26.74 -2.72
N SER A 249 -28.98 -26.93 -2.64
CA SER A 249 -28.25 -28.05 -3.22
C SER A 249 -28.66 -29.40 -2.57
N GLY A 250 -28.15 -30.48 -3.11
CA GLY A 250 -27.96 -31.72 -2.35
C GLY A 250 -26.80 -31.60 -1.38
N VAL A 251 -26.48 -32.69 -0.68
CA VAL A 251 -25.24 -32.82 0.07
C VAL A 251 -24.09 -32.96 -0.94
N ILE A 252 -23.14 -32.01 -0.92
CA ILE A 252 -21.97 -31.98 -1.79
C ILE A 252 -20.77 -32.43 -0.96
N GLN A 253 -19.98 -33.35 -1.46
CA GLN A 253 -18.77 -33.80 -0.79
C GLN A 253 -17.55 -33.10 -1.35
N SER A 254 -16.67 -32.63 -0.45
CA SER A 254 -15.35 -32.14 -0.79
C SER A 254 -14.28 -32.72 0.14
N ILE A 255 -13.05 -32.26 -0.01
CA ILE A 255 -11.94 -32.62 0.90
C ILE A 255 -12.14 -32.13 2.34
N TYR A 256 -12.98 -31.10 2.54
CA TYR A 256 -13.27 -30.53 3.87
C TYR A 256 -14.43 -31.20 4.58
N GLY A 257 -15.28 -31.92 3.85
CA GLY A 257 -16.46 -32.60 4.40
C GLY A 257 -17.68 -32.50 3.48
N TYR A 258 -18.83 -32.29 4.09
CA TYR A 258 -20.13 -32.24 3.42
C TYR A 258 -20.68 -30.81 3.46
N HIS A 259 -21.12 -30.34 2.31
CA HIS A 259 -21.57 -28.95 2.12
C HIS A 259 -23.03 -28.93 1.67
N ILE A 260 -23.74 -27.90 2.12
CA ILE A 260 -25.10 -27.58 1.63
C ILE A 260 -25.03 -26.07 1.24
N VAL A 261 -25.48 -25.76 0.03
CA VAL A 261 -25.47 -24.38 -0.50
C VAL A 261 -26.88 -23.95 -0.84
N LYS A 262 -27.24 -22.71 -0.47
CA LYS A 262 -28.48 -22.04 -0.89
C LYS A 262 -28.13 -20.84 -1.74
N VAL A 263 -28.80 -20.67 -2.88
CA VAL A 263 -28.68 -19.51 -3.74
C VAL A 263 -29.71 -18.46 -3.32
N GLU A 264 -29.24 -17.28 -2.89
CA GLU A 264 -30.11 -16.16 -2.51
C GLU A 264 -30.25 -15.09 -3.63
N GLY A 265 -29.32 -15.09 -4.58
CA GLY A 265 -29.35 -14.12 -5.67
C GLY A 265 -28.44 -14.50 -6.82
N ARG A 266 -28.67 -13.89 -7.96
CA ARG A 266 -27.88 -14.07 -9.19
C ARG A 266 -27.53 -12.72 -9.78
N THR A 267 -26.27 -12.53 -10.13
CA THR A 267 -25.81 -11.41 -10.95
C THR A 267 -25.30 -11.99 -12.26
N PRO A 268 -25.92 -11.66 -13.39
CA PRO A 268 -25.48 -12.18 -14.68
C PRO A 268 -24.08 -11.68 -15.04
N PRO A 269 -23.38 -12.38 -15.93
CA PRO A 269 -22.12 -11.86 -16.46
C PRO A 269 -22.37 -10.59 -17.26
N GLU A 270 -21.48 -9.62 -17.13
CA GLU A 270 -21.65 -8.29 -17.74
C GLU A 270 -20.32 -7.76 -18.26
N GLN A 271 -20.32 -7.28 -19.50
CA GLN A 271 -19.25 -6.43 -19.99
C GLN A 271 -19.53 -4.99 -19.49
N LEU A 272 -18.72 -4.52 -18.55
CA LEU A 272 -18.86 -3.15 -18.04
C LEU A 272 -18.69 -2.16 -19.20
N PRO A 273 -19.63 -1.25 -19.44
CA PRO A 273 -19.52 -0.27 -20.51
C PRO A 273 -18.39 0.73 -20.19
N PHE A 274 -17.77 1.27 -21.23
CA PHE A 274 -16.68 2.23 -21.10
C PHE A 274 -16.99 3.37 -20.12
N GLU A 275 -18.17 3.97 -20.21
CA GLU A 275 -18.57 5.09 -19.36
C GLU A 275 -18.58 4.75 -17.87
N ALA A 276 -18.90 3.50 -17.51
CA ALA A 276 -18.89 3.05 -16.11
C ALA A 276 -17.46 2.93 -15.53
N VAL A 277 -16.46 2.69 -16.37
CA VAL A 277 -15.06 2.46 -15.95
C VAL A 277 -14.10 3.56 -16.37
N LYS A 278 -14.52 4.49 -17.22
CA LYS A 278 -13.72 5.57 -17.80
C LYS A 278 -12.86 6.33 -16.79
N GLU A 279 -13.48 6.82 -15.71
CA GLU A 279 -12.75 7.60 -14.70
C GLU A 279 -11.74 6.74 -13.91
N ALA A 280 -12.03 5.46 -13.70
CA ALA A 280 -11.09 4.53 -13.09
C ALA A 280 -9.89 4.27 -14.01
N ILE A 281 -10.13 4.09 -15.30
CA ILE A 281 -9.10 3.95 -16.34
C ILE A 281 -8.23 5.20 -16.39
N LYS A 282 -8.82 6.38 -16.49
CA LYS A 282 -8.09 7.67 -16.53
C LYS A 282 -7.22 7.86 -15.29
N ARG A 283 -7.73 7.55 -14.09
CA ARG A 283 -6.93 7.60 -12.87
C ARG A 283 -5.73 6.65 -12.92
N ARG A 284 -5.94 5.40 -13.34
CA ARG A 284 -4.89 4.38 -13.45
C ARG A 284 -3.81 4.78 -14.47
N LEU A 285 -4.20 5.23 -15.65
CA LEU A 285 -3.29 5.70 -16.69
C LEU A 285 -2.52 6.93 -16.25
N ARG A 286 -3.18 7.90 -15.60
CA ARG A 286 -2.54 9.08 -15.03
C ARG A 286 -1.47 8.71 -14.02
N GLN A 287 -1.78 7.82 -13.07
CA GLN A 287 -0.80 7.35 -12.09
C GLN A 287 0.42 6.68 -12.74
N LYS A 288 0.18 5.89 -13.80
CA LYS A 288 1.27 5.28 -14.58
C LYS A 288 2.15 6.33 -15.26
N LYS A 289 1.53 7.35 -15.88
CA LYS A 289 2.26 8.48 -16.49
C LYS A 289 3.01 9.30 -15.45
N GLU A 290 2.38 9.62 -14.32
CA GLU A 290 3.03 10.35 -13.22
C GLU A 290 4.28 9.62 -12.72
N LYS A 291 4.18 8.29 -12.54
CA LYS A 291 5.33 7.45 -12.14
C LYS A 291 6.44 7.53 -13.18
N ALA A 292 6.15 7.30 -14.45
CA ALA A 292 7.13 7.33 -15.53
C ALA A 292 7.80 8.71 -15.68
N LEU A 293 7.03 9.80 -15.65
CA LEU A 293 7.56 11.17 -15.74
C LEU A 293 8.46 11.50 -14.54
N ARG A 294 8.09 11.05 -13.34
CA ARG A 294 8.91 11.25 -12.15
C ARG A 294 10.22 10.48 -12.24
N GLU A 295 10.17 9.22 -12.66
CA GLU A 295 11.37 8.39 -12.84
C GLU A 295 12.30 8.98 -13.90
N ALA A 296 11.77 9.42 -15.04
CA ALA A 296 12.54 10.08 -16.08
C ALA A 296 13.18 11.41 -15.61
N LEU A 297 12.43 12.21 -14.85
CA LEU A 297 12.96 13.44 -14.25
C LEU A 297 14.12 13.13 -13.30
N LEU A 298 13.96 12.16 -12.40
CA LEU A 298 14.99 11.78 -11.44
C LEU A 298 16.22 11.16 -12.10
N SER A 299 16.04 10.31 -13.14
CA SER A 299 17.15 9.75 -13.91
C SER A 299 18.02 10.87 -14.51
N ARG A 300 17.38 11.79 -15.23
CA ARG A 300 18.07 12.95 -15.82
C ARG A 300 18.81 13.81 -14.78
N LEU A 301 18.22 14.02 -13.60
CA LEU A 301 18.86 14.80 -12.55
C LEU A 301 20.05 14.06 -11.92
N LYS A 302 19.97 12.74 -11.81
CA LYS A 302 21.08 11.90 -11.31
C LYS A 302 22.25 11.85 -12.28
N GLU A 303 21.98 11.74 -13.58
CA GLU A 303 23.02 11.69 -14.62
C GLU A 303 23.90 12.96 -14.65
N GLY A 304 23.32 14.11 -14.33
CA GLY A 304 24.03 15.41 -14.28
C GLY A 304 24.57 15.80 -12.91
N ALA A 305 24.53 14.91 -11.91
CA ALA A 305 24.86 15.26 -10.53
C ALA A 305 26.09 14.51 -10.00
N GLN A 306 26.88 15.20 -9.16
CA GLN A 306 27.88 14.56 -8.32
C GLN A 306 27.20 14.05 -7.03
N ILE A 307 27.21 12.75 -6.83
CA ILE A 307 26.56 12.11 -5.69
C ILE A 307 27.59 11.22 -5.00
N GLU A 308 27.82 11.50 -3.72
CA GLU A 308 28.66 10.69 -2.82
C GLU A 308 27.78 10.16 -1.69
N VAL A 309 27.87 8.87 -1.40
CA VAL A 309 27.18 8.24 -0.25
C VAL A 309 28.23 7.71 0.70
N TYR A 310 28.12 8.08 1.97
CA TYR A 310 29.03 7.64 3.01
C TYR A 310 28.40 6.47 3.78
N GLU A 311 28.95 5.29 3.55
CA GLU A 311 28.60 4.09 4.31
C GLU A 311 29.28 4.12 5.68
N GLU A 312 28.66 3.48 6.68
CA GLU A 312 29.27 3.29 7.99
C GLU A 312 30.31 2.18 7.98
#